data_ff20a3592f2c6fdc96a9355867728890
#
_entry.id   ff20a3592f2c6fdc96a9355867728890
#
_cell.length_a   1.000
_cell.length_b   1.000
_cell.length_c   1.000
_cell.angle_alpha   90.00
_cell.angle_beta   90.00
_cell.angle_gamma   90.00
#
_symmetry.space_group_name_H-M   'P 1'
#
loop_
_entity.id
_entity.type
_entity.pdbx_description
1 polymer ?
#
loop_
_entity_poly.entity_id
_entity_poly.type
_entity_poly.pdbx_seq_one_letter_code
_entity_poly.pdbx_strand_id
1 'polypeptide(L)'
;MKLLKPALYCTPLPQEISTQLLMRACGSAHLALVDYNLYLSTYILYDKRMTSISLKTAEDIAGMRVAGRLGSEVLDYITPFVKAGTTTGEIDRLCHEYMLNVQGSIPAPLNYCPPGYTPYPKAICTSVNDVICHGIPGDKILKNGDVVNLDITVIKNGYHGDNSRMFLIGEPSILAKRLSEITYECMWLGISMVKPGNYLGDIGHIIQQHAEKSGYSVVREFCGHGIGTVFHEEPQVLHYGRPGTLTKLEAGMIFTIEPMINAGRREIREMGDGWTIKTKDRSLSAQWEHTVLVTETGYEVLTLSAGSPPPPAFITPA
;
A
#
# COMPACT_ATOMS: atom_id res chain seq x y z
N MET A 1 11.85 -0.46 -23.91
CA MET A 1 10.62 -0.08 -23.18
C MET A 1 10.17 -1.33 -22.44
N LYS A 2 10.68 -1.55 -21.19
CA LYS A 2 10.17 -2.61 -20.33
C LYS A 2 8.83 -2.11 -19.81
N LEU A 3 7.80 -2.88 -20.06
CA LEU A 3 6.47 -2.68 -19.54
C LEU A 3 6.56 -2.53 -18.01
N LEU A 4 5.91 -1.51 -17.46
CA LEU A 4 5.55 -1.44 -16.04
C LEU A 4 4.97 -2.82 -15.68
N LYS A 5 5.57 -3.50 -14.72
CA LYS A 5 4.91 -4.68 -14.16
C LYS A 5 3.59 -4.16 -13.58
N PRO A 6 2.42 -4.68 -14.00
CA PRO A 6 1.16 -4.26 -13.43
C PRO A 6 1.20 -4.51 -11.93
N ALA A 7 0.60 -3.63 -11.15
CA ALA A 7 0.33 -3.88 -9.74
C ALA A 7 -0.32 -5.26 -9.62
N LEU A 8 0.27 -6.11 -8.80
CA LEU A 8 0.11 -7.55 -8.90
C LEU A 8 -1.10 -7.99 -8.10
N TYR A 9 -2.13 -8.35 -8.78
CA TYR A 9 -3.36 -8.88 -8.22
C TYR A 9 -3.26 -10.40 -8.05
N CYS A 10 -3.51 -10.93 -6.89
CA CYS A 10 -3.59 -12.37 -6.67
C CYS A 10 -4.53 -12.86 -5.59
N THR A 11 -5.25 -13.89 -6.02
CA THR A 11 -5.57 -15.03 -5.17
C THR A 11 -4.87 -16.26 -5.75
N PRO A 12 -4.35 -17.20 -4.95
CA PRO A 12 -3.72 -18.40 -5.48
C PRO A 12 -4.77 -19.24 -6.22
N LEU A 13 -4.53 -19.47 -7.51
CA LEU A 13 -5.16 -20.58 -8.20
C LEU A 13 -4.63 -21.87 -7.59
N PRO A 14 -5.48 -22.86 -7.28
CA PRO A 14 -4.98 -24.21 -7.06
C PRO A 14 -4.27 -24.65 -8.33
N GLN A 15 -2.99 -25.05 -8.18
CA GLN A 15 -2.21 -25.64 -9.26
C GLN A 15 -3.05 -26.71 -9.97
N GLU A 16 -3.09 -26.60 -11.28
CA GLU A 16 -3.54 -27.61 -12.26
C GLU A 16 -4.34 -28.78 -11.69
N ILE A 17 -5.64 -28.59 -11.57
CA ILE A 17 -6.55 -29.72 -11.65
C ILE A 17 -6.61 -30.05 -13.13
N SER A 18 -5.79 -31.04 -13.56
CA SER A 18 -5.84 -31.49 -14.94
C SER A 18 -7.27 -31.92 -15.25
N THR A 19 -7.73 -31.61 -16.46
CA THR A 19 -9.04 -32.03 -16.99
C THR A 19 -9.32 -33.53 -16.79
N GLN A 20 -8.28 -34.34 -16.69
CA GLN A 20 -8.35 -35.77 -16.39
C GLN A 20 -8.74 -36.08 -14.93
N LEU A 21 -8.44 -35.21 -13.94
CA LEU A 21 -8.86 -35.41 -12.55
C LEU A 21 -10.35 -35.08 -12.35
N LEU A 22 -10.83 -34.01 -13.02
CA LEU A 22 -12.26 -33.66 -13.04
C LEU A 22 -13.13 -34.72 -13.70
N MET A 23 -12.65 -35.34 -14.78
CA MET A 23 -13.37 -36.41 -15.46
C MET A 23 -13.46 -37.73 -14.66
N ARG A 24 -12.56 -37.93 -13.68
CA ARG A 24 -12.59 -39.10 -12.79
C ARG A 24 -13.48 -38.90 -11.55
N ALA A 25 -13.74 -37.65 -11.15
CA ALA A 25 -14.55 -37.32 -9.97
C ALA A 25 -16.05 -37.18 -10.29
N CYS A 26 -16.39 -36.76 -11.51
CA CYS A 26 -17.78 -36.60 -11.95
C CYS A 26 -18.17 -37.68 -12.99
N GLY A 27 -19.03 -38.58 -12.61
CA GLY A 27 -19.48 -39.72 -13.44
C GLY A 27 -20.31 -39.37 -14.68
N SER A 28 -20.36 -38.10 -15.14
CA SER A 28 -20.98 -37.69 -16.39
C SER A 28 -20.39 -36.40 -16.99
N ALA A 29 -20.20 -36.37 -18.28
CA ALA A 29 -19.71 -35.20 -19.03
C ALA A 29 -20.62 -33.96 -18.93
N HIS A 30 -21.86 -34.12 -18.55
CA HIS A 30 -22.83 -33.01 -18.41
C HIS A 30 -22.61 -32.19 -17.15
N LEU A 31 -22.26 -32.84 -16.01
CA LEU A 31 -21.93 -32.17 -14.77
C LEU A 31 -20.60 -31.42 -14.87
N ALA A 32 -19.62 -31.99 -15.56
CA ALA A 32 -18.32 -31.32 -15.77
C ALA A 32 -18.42 -30.05 -16.62
N LEU A 33 -19.34 -29.98 -17.56
CA LEU A 33 -19.61 -28.80 -18.41
C LEU A 33 -20.33 -27.68 -17.64
N VAL A 34 -21.23 -28.03 -16.71
CA VAL A 34 -21.96 -27.07 -15.89
C VAL A 34 -20.98 -26.43 -14.89
N ASP A 35 -20.13 -27.23 -14.23
CA ASP A 35 -19.12 -26.72 -13.29
C ASP A 35 -18.06 -25.89 -14.00
N TYR A 36 -17.66 -26.28 -15.24
CA TYR A 36 -16.71 -25.49 -16.02
C TYR A 36 -17.29 -24.15 -16.48
N ASN A 37 -18.55 -24.10 -16.88
CA ASN A 37 -19.22 -22.85 -17.24
C ASN A 37 -19.46 -21.95 -16.03
N LEU A 38 -19.77 -22.52 -14.88
CA LEU A 38 -19.86 -21.78 -13.62
C LEU A 38 -18.50 -21.23 -13.19
N TYR A 39 -17.44 -22.02 -13.34
CA TYR A 39 -16.05 -21.60 -13.08
C TYR A 39 -15.61 -20.49 -14.04
N LEU A 40 -15.86 -20.64 -15.35
CA LEU A 40 -15.56 -19.62 -16.36
C LEU A 40 -16.36 -18.33 -16.12
N SER A 41 -17.63 -18.42 -15.79
CA SER A 41 -18.46 -17.25 -15.49
C SER A 41 -18.01 -16.55 -14.22
N THR A 42 -17.61 -17.29 -13.18
CA THR A 42 -17.07 -16.73 -11.94
C THR A 42 -15.69 -16.11 -12.18
N TYR A 43 -14.85 -16.75 -13.00
CA TYR A 43 -13.54 -16.23 -13.39
C TYR A 43 -13.66 -14.97 -14.26
N ILE A 44 -14.56 -14.94 -15.24
CA ILE A 44 -14.81 -13.76 -16.08
C ILE A 44 -15.40 -12.60 -15.26
N LEU A 45 -16.29 -12.89 -14.30
CA LEU A 45 -16.83 -11.89 -13.38
C LEU A 45 -15.76 -11.38 -12.40
N TYR A 46 -14.87 -12.27 -11.96
CA TYR A 46 -13.74 -11.92 -11.10
C TYR A 46 -12.74 -11.03 -11.85
N ASP A 47 -12.35 -11.41 -13.09
CA ASP A 47 -11.44 -10.64 -13.94
C ASP A 47 -12.02 -9.25 -14.27
N LYS A 48 -13.31 -9.15 -14.58
CA LYS A 48 -13.99 -7.86 -14.78
C LYS A 48 -14.02 -6.98 -13.55
N ARG A 49 -14.13 -7.54 -12.34
CA ARG A 49 -14.05 -6.77 -11.08
C ARG A 49 -12.66 -6.23 -10.82
N MET A 50 -11.63 -6.97 -11.24
CA MET A 50 -10.24 -6.58 -11.08
C MET A 50 -9.79 -5.52 -12.09
N THR A 51 -10.48 -5.36 -13.22
CA THR A 51 -10.16 -4.39 -14.27
C THR A 51 -11.06 -3.15 -14.28
N SER A 52 -12.05 -3.08 -13.38
CA SER A 52 -12.96 -1.93 -13.25
C SER A 52 -12.79 -1.27 -11.89
N ILE A 53 -12.78 0.06 -11.88
CA ILE A 53 -12.77 0.83 -10.63
C ILE A 53 -14.11 0.61 -9.91
N SER A 54 -14.02 0.18 -8.66
CA SER A 54 -15.18 -0.08 -7.80
C SER A 54 -15.54 1.18 -7.01
N LEU A 55 -16.75 1.70 -7.21
CA LEU A 55 -17.32 2.71 -6.31
C LEU A 55 -17.89 2.02 -5.08
N LYS A 56 -17.44 2.43 -3.91
CA LYS A 56 -17.79 1.81 -2.62
C LYS A 56 -19.17 2.24 -2.17
N THR A 57 -19.96 1.28 -1.71
CA THR A 57 -21.27 1.54 -1.06
C THR A 57 -21.09 2.17 0.32
N ALA A 58 -22.17 2.65 0.92
CA ALA A 58 -22.12 3.17 2.28
C ALA A 58 -21.69 2.11 3.32
N GLU A 59 -22.01 0.84 3.09
CA GLU A 59 -21.58 -0.29 3.92
C GLU A 59 -20.06 -0.53 3.76
N ASP A 60 -19.56 -0.55 2.52
CA ASP A 60 -18.13 -0.67 2.25
C ASP A 60 -17.34 0.46 2.92
N ILE A 61 -17.80 1.71 2.77
CA ILE A 61 -17.16 2.88 3.37
C ILE A 61 -17.13 2.76 4.90
N ALA A 62 -18.23 2.30 5.53
CA ALA A 62 -18.25 2.06 6.97
C ALA A 62 -17.25 1.00 7.40
N GLY A 63 -17.13 -0.11 6.66
CA GLY A 63 -16.13 -1.15 6.88
C GLY A 63 -14.70 -0.64 6.71
N MET A 64 -14.46 0.14 5.66
CA MET A 64 -13.16 0.74 5.37
C MET A 64 -12.71 1.75 6.44
N ARG A 65 -13.64 2.55 7.00
CA ARG A 65 -13.34 3.43 8.15
C ARG A 65 -12.88 2.66 9.37
N VAL A 66 -13.50 1.51 9.65
CA VAL A 66 -13.11 0.64 10.76
C VAL A 66 -11.71 0.06 10.51
N ALA A 67 -11.48 -0.54 9.35
CA ALA A 67 -10.19 -1.14 9.00
C ALA A 67 -9.07 -0.09 8.97
N GLY A 68 -9.30 1.07 8.34
CA GLY A 68 -8.32 2.15 8.26
C GLY A 68 -7.91 2.71 9.62
N ARG A 69 -8.87 2.94 10.51
CA ARG A 69 -8.58 3.34 11.90
C ARG A 69 -7.76 2.28 12.64
N LEU A 70 -8.11 1.01 12.51
CA LEU A 70 -7.36 -0.08 13.14
C LEU A 70 -5.92 -0.17 12.63
N GLY A 71 -5.68 0.01 11.33
CA GLY A 71 -4.32 0.10 10.77
C GLY A 71 -3.51 1.22 11.42
N SER A 72 -4.08 2.43 11.54
CA SER A 72 -3.42 3.56 12.20
C SER A 72 -3.15 3.34 13.69
N GLU A 73 -4.06 2.67 14.40
CA GLU A 73 -3.88 2.32 15.82
C GLU A 73 -2.71 1.36 16.03
N VAL A 74 -2.38 0.48 15.06
CA VAL A 74 -1.17 -0.35 15.12
C VAL A 74 0.08 0.52 15.08
N LEU A 75 0.11 1.56 14.21
CA LEU A 75 1.24 2.50 14.16
C LEU A 75 1.40 3.30 15.46
N ASP A 76 0.28 3.67 16.11
CA ASP A 76 0.35 4.33 17.42
C ASP A 76 0.88 3.38 18.49
N TYR A 77 0.36 2.15 18.54
CA TYR A 77 0.80 1.13 19.48
C TYR A 77 2.29 0.84 19.38
N ILE A 78 2.82 0.70 18.16
CA ILE A 78 4.22 0.32 17.96
C ILE A 78 5.20 1.46 18.17
N THR A 79 4.76 2.71 18.09
CA THR A 79 5.61 3.91 18.16
C THR A 79 6.64 3.89 19.31
N PRO A 80 6.32 3.56 20.57
CA PRO A 80 7.30 3.58 21.68
C PRO A 80 8.37 2.47 21.57
N PHE A 81 8.15 1.47 20.73
CA PHE A 81 9.08 0.35 20.53
C PHE A 81 10.03 0.59 19.33
N VAL A 82 9.73 1.55 18.46
CA VAL A 82 10.54 1.87 17.28
C VAL A 82 11.71 2.78 17.69
N LYS A 83 12.77 2.19 18.19
CA LYS A 83 13.94 2.89 18.74
C LYS A 83 15.24 2.13 18.48
N ALA A 84 16.38 2.81 18.69
CA ALA A 84 17.69 2.16 18.58
C ALA A 84 17.79 0.95 19.53
N GLY A 85 18.34 -0.14 19.01
CA GLY A 85 18.47 -1.42 19.71
C GLY A 85 17.33 -2.41 19.46
N THR A 86 16.17 -1.98 18.95
CA THR A 86 15.08 -2.89 18.58
C THR A 86 15.34 -3.49 17.22
N THR A 87 15.06 -4.78 17.03
CA THR A 87 15.11 -5.43 15.71
C THR A 87 13.81 -5.21 14.94
N THR A 88 13.89 -5.19 13.61
CA THR A 88 12.69 -5.11 12.76
C THR A 88 11.79 -6.33 12.94
N GLY A 89 12.35 -7.51 13.26
CA GLY A 89 11.60 -8.73 13.58
C GLY A 89 10.81 -8.62 14.88
N GLU A 90 11.35 -7.93 15.90
CA GLU A 90 10.60 -7.67 17.15
C GLU A 90 9.45 -6.69 16.92
N ILE A 91 9.64 -5.67 16.07
CA ILE A 91 8.57 -4.74 15.67
C ILE A 91 7.44 -5.51 14.97
N ASP A 92 7.77 -6.38 14.01
CA ASP A 92 6.82 -7.25 13.32
C ASP A 92 6.02 -8.14 14.29
N ARG A 93 6.72 -8.79 15.22
CA ARG A 93 6.10 -9.67 16.23
C ARG A 93 5.09 -8.89 17.09
N LEU A 94 5.46 -7.72 17.57
CA LEU A 94 4.60 -6.87 18.41
C LEU A 94 3.37 -6.40 17.63
N CYS A 95 3.53 -5.93 16.39
CA CYS A 95 2.42 -5.55 15.51
C CYS A 95 1.48 -6.73 15.26
N HIS A 96 2.03 -7.90 14.93
CA HIS A 96 1.26 -9.12 14.68
C HIS A 96 0.42 -9.53 15.88
N GLU A 97 1.03 -9.57 17.08
CA GLU A 97 0.33 -9.91 18.32
C GLU A 97 -0.76 -8.90 18.66
N TYR A 98 -0.52 -7.60 18.45
CA TYR A 98 -1.50 -6.55 18.70
C TYR A 98 -2.71 -6.68 17.75
N MET A 99 -2.48 -6.89 16.47
CA MET A 99 -3.54 -7.11 15.49
C MET A 99 -4.42 -8.31 15.87
N LEU A 100 -3.81 -9.46 16.17
CA LEU A 100 -4.56 -10.68 16.46
C LEU A 100 -5.25 -10.65 17.84
N ASN A 101 -4.51 -10.30 18.89
CA ASN A 101 -4.95 -10.51 20.27
C ASN A 101 -5.73 -9.32 20.85
N VAL A 102 -5.49 -8.10 20.35
CA VAL A 102 -6.14 -6.88 20.85
C VAL A 102 -7.23 -6.42 19.90
N GLN A 103 -6.93 -6.28 18.60
CA GLN A 103 -7.89 -5.78 17.63
C GLN A 103 -8.79 -6.88 17.05
N GLY A 104 -8.37 -8.17 17.10
CA GLY A 104 -9.03 -9.26 16.38
C GLY A 104 -9.07 -8.95 14.87
N SER A 105 -8.00 -8.36 14.34
CA SER A 105 -7.76 -8.12 12.92
C SER A 105 -6.69 -9.08 12.41
N ILE A 106 -6.56 -9.20 11.10
CA ILE A 106 -5.59 -10.09 10.45
C ILE A 106 -4.58 -9.23 9.70
N PRO A 107 -3.25 -9.50 9.79
CA PRO A 107 -2.25 -8.82 8.97
C PRO A 107 -2.40 -9.23 7.50
N ALA A 108 -2.71 -8.27 6.62
CA ALA A 108 -2.92 -8.54 5.20
C ALA A 108 -1.64 -8.97 4.45
N PRO A 109 -0.43 -8.46 4.79
CA PRO A 109 0.79 -8.85 4.09
C PRO A 109 1.17 -10.33 4.31
N LEU A 110 0.85 -10.91 5.48
CA LEU A 110 1.27 -12.27 5.82
C LEU A 110 0.67 -13.30 4.85
N ASN A 111 1.55 -14.03 4.16
CA ASN A 111 1.22 -14.98 3.08
C ASN A 111 0.59 -14.34 1.84
N TYR A 112 0.58 -13.02 1.73
CA TYR A 112 0.19 -12.36 0.49
C TYR A 112 1.12 -12.79 -0.66
N CYS A 113 0.53 -13.28 -1.75
CA CYS A 113 1.26 -13.95 -2.82
C CYS A 113 0.72 -13.55 -4.20
N PRO A 114 1.11 -12.38 -4.72
CA PRO A 114 0.73 -11.98 -6.07
C PRO A 114 1.39 -12.85 -7.15
N PRO A 115 0.86 -12.92 -8.37
CA PRO A 115 1.43 -13.73 -9.45
C PRO A 115 2.91 -13.43 -9.68
N GLY A 116 3.72 -14.49 -9.66
CA GLY A 116 5.16 -14.39 -9.88
C GLY A 116 5.99 -14.05 -8.65
N TYR A 117 5.35 -13.93 -7.47
CA TYR A 117 6.03 -13.77 -6.19
C TYR A 117 5.93 -15.03 -5.31
N THR A 118 6.83 -15.14 -4.35
CA THR A 118 6.67 -16.06 -3.23
C THR A 118 5.78 -15.42 -2.15
N PRO A 119 5.07 -16.19 -1.31
CA PRO A 119 4.29 -15.61 -0.21
C PRO A 119 5.13 -14.68 0.66
N TYR A 120 4.62 -13.49 0.97
CA TYR A 120 5.29 -12.56 1.87
C TYR A 120 5.33 -13.15 3.30
N PRO A 121 6.51 -13.24 3.95
CA PRO A 121 6.67 -14.08 5.13
C PRO A 121 6.35 -13.41 6.46
N LYS A 122 5.89 -12.14 6.47
CA LYS A 122 5.77 -11.30 7.65
C LYS A 122 4.44 -10.56 7.74
N ALA A 123 4.11 -10.07 8.94
CA ALA A 123 2.85 -9.39 9.19
C ALA A 123 2.82 -7.93 8.72
N ILE A 124 3.99 -7.28 8.64
CA ILE A 124 4.17 -5.89 8.21
C ILE A 124 5.39 -5.75 7.32
N CYS A 125 5.54 -4.61 6.62
CA CYS A 125 6.80 -4.26 5.96
C CYS A 125 7.62 -3.30 6.83
N THR A 126 8.97 -3.45 6.77
CA THR A 126 9.92 -2.58 7.47
C THR A 126 11.02 -2.13 6.53
N SER A 127 10.95 -0.89 6.06
CA SER A 127 11.87 -0.36 5.04
C SER A 127 12.85 0.62 5.67
N VAL A 128 14.12 0.16 5.88
CA VAL A 128 15.15 0.91 6.60
C VAL A 128 16.10 1.59 5.63
N ASN A 129 16.33 2.88 5.76
CA ASN A 129 17.31 3.71 5.05
C ASN A 129 17.15 3.68 3.52
N ASP A 130 17.95 2.86 2.83
CA ASP A 130 17.97 2.70 1.37
C ASP A 130 16.91 1.71 0.84
N VAL A 131 16.12 1.12 1.72
CA VAL A 131 14.97 0.31 1.36
C VAL A 131 13.79 1.22 1.03
N ILE A 132 13.27 1.09 -0.19
CA ILE A 132 12.16 1.91 -0.69
C ILE A 132 10.84 1.40 -0.13
N CYS A 133 10.54 0.10 -0.32
CA CYS A 133 9.32 -0.56 0.13
C CYS A 133 9.52 -2.08 0.26
N HIS A 134 8.53 -2.76 0.83
CA HIS A 134 8.42 -4.22 0.99
C HIS A 134 9.61 -4.85 1.76
N GLY A 135 10.32 -4.07 2.59
CA GLY A 135 11.41 -4.60 3.41
C GLY A 135 10.91 -5.68 4.37
N ILE A 136 11.53 -6.88 4.32
CA ILE A 136 11.13 -8.01 5.16
C ILE A 136 11.70 -7.82 6.57
N PRO A 137 10.87 -7.79 7.62
CA PRO A 137 11.31 -7.78 9.02
C PRO A 137 12.20 -8.97 9.39
N GLY A 138 13.26 -8.73 10.15
CA GLY A 138 14.23 -9.75 10.55
C GLY A 138 15.20 -9.26 11.64
N ASP A 139 16.45 -9.73 11.58
CA ASP A 139 17.49 -9.47 12.59
C ASP A 139 18.14 -8.07 12.45
N LYS A 140 17.65 -7.22 11.54
CA LYS A 140 18.14 -5.84 11.39
C LYS A 140 17.85 -5.06 12.67
N ILE A 141 18.89 -4.71 13.42
CA ILE A 141 18.83 -3.84 14.59
C ILE A 141 18.79 -2.38 14.13
N LEU A 142 17.79 -1.61 14.56
CA LEU A 142 17.72 -0.17 14.34
C LEU A 142 18.83 0.54 15.12
N LYS A 143 19.46 1.51 14.49
CA LYS A 143 20.58 2.29 15.06
C LYS A 143 20.22 3.78 15.14
N ASN A 144 20.88 4.48 16.03
CA ASN A 144 20.82 5.95 16.06
C ASN A 144 21.19 6.52 14.69
N GLY A 145 20.34 7.39 14.15
CA GLY A 145 20.48 7.97 12.81
C GLY A 145 19.76 7.22 11.69
N ASP A 146 19.27 6.00 11.92
CA ASP A 146 18.45 5.29 10.92
C ASP A 146 17.09 6.00 10.73
N VAL A 147 16.52 5.82 9.54
CA VAL A 147 15.12 6.10 9.23
C VAL A 147 14.45 4.80 8.83
N VAL A 148 13.19 4.61 9.24
CA VAL A 148 12.44 3.40 8.89
C VAL A 148 11.00 3.74 8.57
N ASN A 149 10.51 3.22 7.46
CA ASN A 149 9.08 3.16 7.17
C ASN A 149 8.53 1.85 7.75
N LEU A 150 7.43 1.95 8.49
CA LEU A 150 6.58 0.82 8.86
C LEU A 150 5.29 0.93 8.07
N ASP A 151 5.00 -0.13 7.33
CA ASP A 151 3.87 -0.22 6.45
C ASP A 151 2.95 -1.34 6.94
N ILE A 152 1.72 -0.97 7.25
CA ILE A 152 0.76 -1.76 8.01
C ILE A 152 -0.56 -1.84 7.28
N THR A 153 -0.93 -3.07 6.90
CA THR A 153 -2.26 -3.36 6.39
C THR A 153 -2.96 -4.38 7.26
N VAL A 154 -4.13 -4.02 7.77
CA VAL A 154 -4.99 -4.92 8.53
C VAL A 154 -6.22 -5.34 7.73
N ILE A 155 -6.72 -6.57 7.97
CA ILE A 155 -8.03 -7.00 7.48
C ILE A 155 -8.99 -7.04 8.67
N LYS A 156 -10.12 -6.34 8.58
CA LYS A 156 -11.19 -6.39 9.55
C LYS A 156 -12.53 -6.56 8.85
N ASN A 157 -13.26 -7.62 9.21
CA ASN A 157 -14.56 -7.95 8.61
C ASN A 157 -14.53 -7.99 7.06
N GLY A 158 -13.39 -8.43 6.48
CA GLY A 158 -13.17 -8.50 5.04
C GLY A 158 -12.70 -7.21 4.37
N TYR A 159 -12.56 -6.10 5.09
CA TYR A 159 -12.04 -4.82 4.58
C TYR A 159 -10.58 -4.61 4.97
N HIS A 160 -9.81 -4.01 4.06
CA HIS A 160 -8.39 -3.69 4.26
C HIS A 160 -8.23 -2.25 4.74
N GLY A 161 -7.35 -2.04 5.71
CA GLY A 161 -6.94 -0.70 6.16
C GLY A 161 -5.43 -0.58 6.03
N ASP A 162 -4.98 0.23 5.08
CA ASP A 162 -3.60 0.32 4.61
C ASP A 162 -3.00 1.69 4.87
N ASN A 163 -1.86 1.73 5.53
CA ASN A 163 -1.17 2.98 5.85
C ASN A 163 0.27 2.77 6.30
N SER A 164 1.12 3.75 6.04
CA SER A 164 2.50 3.70 6.50
C SER A 164 2.97 4.98 7.16
N ARG A 165 4.01 4.87 8.00
CA ARG A 165 4.59 5.98 8.75
C ARG A 165 6.11 5.87 8.79
N MET A 166 6.79 7.02 8.61
CA MET A 166 8.22 7.15 8.83
C MET A 166 8.55 7.36 10.31
N PHE A 167 9.59 6.68 10.77
CA PHE A 167 10.17 6.85 12.10
C PHE A 167 11.64 7.26 11.96
N LEU A 168 12.01 8.27 12.72
CA LEU A 168 13.36 8.80 12.78
C LEU A 168 14.01 8.30 14.08
N ILE A 169 15.08 7.51 13.97
CA ILE A 169 15.66 6.81 15.11
C ILE A 169 16.75 7.66 15.78
N GLY A 170 16.49 8.13 17.00
CA GLY A 170 17.42 8.96 17.74
C GLY A 170 17.69 10.30 17.07
N GLU A 171 18.94 10.55 16.64
CA GLU A 171 19.37 11.79 15.97
C GLU A 171 19.71 11.54 14.50
N PRO A 172 18.73 11.50 13.60
CA PRO A 172 18.98 11.33 12.17
C PRO A 172 19.62 12.59 11.57
N SER A 173 20.28 12.41 10.42
CA SER A 173 20.90 13.52 9.70
C SER A 173 19.84 14.55 9.24
N ILE A 174 20.28 15.79 8.97
CA ILE A 174 19.43 16.85 8.41
C ILE A 174 18.79 16.39 7.09
N LEU A 175 19.55 15.67 6.24
CA LEU A 175 19.03 15.11 4.99
C LEU A 175 17.89 14.12 5.27
N ALA A 176 18.04 13.22 6.23
CA ALA A 176 17.04 12.21 6.57
C ALA A 176 15.74 12.85 7.10
N LYS A 177 15.85 13.86 7.97
CA LYS A 177 14.70 14.63 8.48
C LYS A 177 13.97 15.31 7.34
N ARG A 178 14.70 16.07 6.51
CA ARG A 178 14.12 16.80 5.38
C ARG A 178 13.48 15.87 4.35
N LEU A 179 14.09 14.72 4.05
CA LEU A 179 13.50 13.73 3.14
C LEU A 179 12.15 13.24 3.66
N SER A 180 12.07 12.86 4.95
CA SER A 180 10.81 12.41 5.56
C SER A 180 9.75 13.52 5.56
N GLU A 181 10.11 14.76 5.88
CA GLU A 181 9.22 15.92 5.85
C GLU A 181 8.67 16.19 4.44
N ILE A 182 9.55 16.27 3.45
CA ILE A 182 9.13 16.52 2.05
C ILE A 182 8.26 15.36 1.52
N THR A 183 8.55 14.12 1.90
CA THR A 183 7.72 12.97 1.52
C THR A 183 6.33 13.06 2.14
N TYR A 184 6.24 13.47 3.40
CA TYR A 184 4.97 13.73 4.09
C TYR A 184 4.18 14.86 3.42
N GLU A 185 4.85 15.94 3.06
CA GLU A 185 4.25 17.04 2.30
C GLU A 185 3.76 16.58 0.92
N CYS A 186 4.54 15.75 0.20
CA CYS A 186 4.14 15.15 -1.08
C CYS A 186 2.84 14.37 -0.94
N MET A 187 2.72 13.50 0.07
CA MET A 187 1.50 12.73 0.33
C MET A 187 0.30 13.65 0.55
N TRP A 188 0.41 14.64 1.43
CA TRP A 188 -0.69 15.55 1.73
C TRP A 188 -1.06 16.47 0.57
N LEU A 189 -0.08 16.91 -0.23
CA LEU A 189 -0.35 17.63 -1.47
C LEU A 189 -1.14 16.75 -2.44
N GLY A 190 -0.77 15.48 -2.58
CA GLY A 190 -1.54 14.50 -3.36
C GLY A 190 -2.97 14.35 -2.83
N ILE A 191 -3.14 14.19 -1.52
CA ILE A 191 -4.44 14.08 -0.85
C ILE A 191 -5.30 15.33 -1.11
N SER A 192 -4.72 16.52 -1.06
CA SER A 192 -5.44 17.78 -1.30
C SER A 192 -6.03 17.90 -2.71
N MET A 193 -5.54 17.12 -3.67
CA MET A 193 -6.10 17.07 -5.03
C MET A 193 -7.30 16.13 -5.14
N VAL A 194 -7.61 15.35 -4.10
CA VAL A 194 -8.70 14.36 -4.13
C VAL A 194 -10.04 15.06 -3.96
N LYS A 195 -10.77 15.18 -5.07
CA LYS A 195 -12.16 15.64 -5.11
C LYS A 195 -12.82 15.21 -6.42
N PRO A 196 -14.14 15.07 -6.47
CA PRO A 196 -14.83 14.76 -7.71
C PRO A 196 -14.49 15.77 -8.80
N GLY A 197 -14.21 15.26 -10.00
CA GLY A 197 -13.90 16.08 -11.18
C GLY A 197 -12.42 16.29 -11.45
N ASN A 198 -11.54 16.19 -10.46
CA ASN A 198 -10.10 16.11 -10.68
C ASN A 198 -9.72 14.73 -11.25
N TYR A 199 -8.45 14.55 -11.60
CA TYR A 199 -7.93 13.34 -12.24
C TYR A 199 -6.80 12.72 -11.40
N LEU A 200 -6.58 11.42 -11.54
CA LEU A 200 -5.45 10.75 -10.89
C LEU A 200 -4.11 11.37 -11.29
N GLY A 201 -3.99 11.86 -12.53
CA GLY A 201 -2.79 12.57 -12.98
C GLY A 201 -2.52 13.88 -12.24
N ASP A 202 -3.53 14.52 -11.66
CA ASP A 202 -3.36 15.74 -10.85
C ASP A 202 -2.63 15.42 -9.55
N ILE A 203 -2.97 14.27 -8.93
CA ILE A 203 -2.31 13.74 -7.73
C ILE A 203 -0.82 13.50 -8.01
N GLY A 204 -0.54 12.71 -9.05
CA GLY A 204 0.85 12.40 -9.40
C GLY A 204 1.66 13.61 -9.80
N HIS A 205 1.05 14.57 -10.50
CA HIS A 205 1.72 15.81 -10.92
C HIS A 205 2.19 16.65 -9.74
N ILE A 206 1.32 16.94 -8.77
CA ILE A 206 1.67 17.78 -7.63
C ILE A 206 2.73 17.15 -6.75
N ILE A 207 2.65 15.83 -6.52
CA ILE A 207 3.65 15.04 -5.79
C ILE A 207 5.01 15.16 -6.48
N GLN A 208 5.07 14.85 -7.78
CA GLN A 208 6.31 14.92 -8.55
C GLN A 208 6.91 16.33 -8.54
N GLN A 209 6.09 17.35 -8.78
CA GLN A 209 6.53 18.73 -8.80
C GLN A 209 7.15 19.17 -7.48
N HIS A 210 6.54 18.79 -6.34
CA HIS A 210 7.04 19.15 -5.01
C HIS A 210 8.34 18.42 -4.67
N ALA A 211 8.41 17.11 -4.93
CA ALA A 211 9.60 16.30 -4.71
C ALA A 211 10.80 16.80 -5.55
N GLU A 212 10.60 16.97 -6.87
CA GLU A 212 11.67 17.42 -7.79
C GLU A 212 12.15 18.84 -7.50
N LYS A 213 11.24 19.76 -7.16
CA LYS A 213 11.58 21.13 -6.72
C LYS A 213 12.41 21.13 -5.43
N SER A 214 12.21 20.14 -4.57
CA SER A 214 12.98 19.95 -3.33
C SER A 214 14.32 19.25 -3.53
N GLY A 215 14.64 18.83 -4.77
CA GLY A 215 15.89 18.17 -5.15
C GLY A 215 15.85 16.65 -4.96
N TYR A 216 14.67 16.05 -4.86
CA TYR A 216 14.46 14.61 -4.70
C TYR A 216 13.88 13.98 -5.95
N SER A 217 13.81 12.65 -5.99
CA SER A 217 13.24 11.92 -7.12
C SER A 217 12.10 11.00 -6.68
N VAL A 218 11.08 10.88 -7.54
CA VAL A 218 9.93 10.01 -7.32
C VAL A 218 10.19 8.65 -7.94
N VAL A 219 9.98 7.57 -7.19
CA VAL A 219 9.99 6.19 -7.67
C VAL A 219 8.81 5.99 -8.63
N ARG A 220 9.03 5.25 -9.73
CA ARG A 220 8.03 5.10 -10.80
C ARG A 220 7.59 3.66 -11.04
N GLU A 221 8.23 2.73 -10.41
CA GLU A 221 7.99 1.30 -10.55
C GLU A 221 6.88 0.78 -9.62
N PHE A 222 6.52 1.58 -8.63
CA PHE A 222 5.45 1.34 -7.66
C PHE A 222 4.50 2.53 -7.61
N CYS A 223 3.28 2.28 -7.18
CA CYS A 223 2.21 3.27 -7.14
C CYS A 223 1.20 2.93 -6.04
N GLY A 224 0.38 3.88 -5.66
CA GLY A 224 -0.82 3.63 -4.88
C GLY A 224 -1.86 2.85 -5.68
N HIS A 225 -2.85 2.34 -5.00
CA HIS A 225 -3.82 1.40 -5.57
C HIS A 225 -5.23 1.58 -4.97
N GLY A 226 -6.23 1.19 -5.72
CA GLY A 226 -7.57 1.00 -5.18
C GLY A 226 -7.55 -0.07 -4.09
N ILE A 227 -8.43 0.06 -3.10
CA ILE A 227 -8.47 -0.82 -1.94
C ILE A 227 -9.91 -0.97 -1.42
N GLY A 228 -10.21 -2.13 -0.83
CA GLY A 228 -11.53 -2.42 -0.31
C GLY A 228 -11.58 -3.79 0.35
N THR A 229 -12.44 -4.66 -0.17
CA THR A 229 -12.45 -6.09 0.19
C THR A 229 -11.33 -6.86 -0.53
N VAL A 230 -10.68 -6.24 -1.51
CA VAL A 230 -9.46 -6.71 -2.16
C VAL A 230 -8.32 -5.79 -1.73
N PHE A 231 -7.14 -6.37 -1.46
CA PHE A 231 -5.98 -5.61 -0.99
C PHE A 231 -5.51 -4.61 -2.04
N HIS A 232 -5.27 -5.06 -3.26
CA HIS A 232 -4.87 -4.23 -4.39
C HIS A 232 -5.91 -4.38 -5.51
N GLU A 233 -6.56 -3.29 -5.89
CA GLU A 233 -7.50 -3.24 -7.01
C GLU A 233 -7.29 -1.94 -7.83
N GLU A 234 -8.00 -1.78 -8.94
CA GLU A 234 -8.00 -0.51 -9.67
C GLU A 234 -8.65 0.63 -8.84
N PRO A 235 -8.16 1.87 -8.99
CA PRO A 235 -7.19 2.34 -9.96
C PRO A 235 -5.75 2.27 -9.46
N GLN A 236 -4.77 2.27 -10.40
CA GLN A 236 -3.39 2.60 -10.07
C GLN A 236 -3.25 4.11 -9.85
N VAL A 237 -2.65 4.51 -8.74
CA VAL A 237 -2.44 5.90 -8.35
C VAL A 237 -0.96 6.25 -8.49
N LEU A 238 -0.57 6.75 -9.67
CA LEU A 238 0.82 7.12 -9.93
C LEU A 238 1.20 8.38 -9.14
N HIS A 239 2.40 8.39 -8.56
CA HIS A 239 2.92 9.55 -7.83
C HIS A 239 3.71 10.52 -8.73
N TYR A 240 3.52 10.41 -10.03
CA TYR A 240 4.07 11.27 -11.09
C TYR A 240 3.09 11.36 -12.25
N GLY A 241 3.22 12.37 -13.09
CA GLY A 241 2.35 12.47 -14.27
C GLY A 241 2.08 13.87 -14.74
N ARG A 242 0.96 14.02 -15.46
CA ARG A 242 0.50 15.29 -16.05
C ARG A 242 -0.89 15.62 -15.52
N PRO A 243 -1.18 16.91 -15.23
CA PRO A 243 -2.50 17.32 -14.79
C PRO A 243 -3.55 17.03 -15.85
N GLY A 244 -4.78 16.75 -15.39
CA GLY A 244 -5.93 16.49 -16.24
C GLY A 244 -5.85 15.17 -17.03
N THR A 245 -5.05 14.21 -16.61
CA THR A 245 -4.87 12.91 -17.28
C THR A 245 -5.26 11.72 -16.38
N LEU A 246 -5.34 10.54 -16.97
CA LEU A 246 -5.77 9.29 -16.33
C LEU A 246 -7.26 9.33 -15.95
N THR A 247 -7.66 8.53 -14.97
CA THR A 247 -9.06 8.41 -14.55
C THR A 247 -9.53 9.65 -13.81
N LYS A 248 -10.74 10.09 -14.13
CA LYS A 248 -11.43 11.15 -13.40
C LYS A 248 -11.91 10.63 -12.07
N LEU A 249 -11.73 11.40 -11.01
CA LEU A 249 -12.14 11.05 -9.65
C LEU A 249 -13.66 11.18 -9.52
N GLU A 250 -14.27 10.16 -8.91
CA GLU A 250 -15.70 10.09 -8.63
C GLU A 250 -15.91 9.75 -7.16
N ALA A 251 -16.98 10.29 -6.56
CA ALA A 251 -17.36 9.97 -5.18
C ALA A 251 -17.56 8.46 -5.00
N GLY A 252 -17.09 7.92 -3.89
CA GLY A 252 -17.10 6.49 -3.59
C GLY A 252 -15.83 5.73 -4.01
N MET A 253 -14.90 6.34 -4.75
CA MET A 253 -13.58 5.75 -4.96
C MET A 253 -12.80 5.73 -3.63
N ILE A 254 -12.10 4.62 -3.35
CA ILE A 254 -11.15 4.50 -2.22
C ILE A 254 -9.84 3.95 -2.78
N PHE A 255 -8.74 4.63 -2.45
CA PHE A 255 -7.40 4.24 -2.90
C PHE A 255 -6.32 4.76 -1.95
N THR A 256 -5.09 4.22 -2.06
CA THR A 256 -3.92 4.67 -1.31
C THR A 256 -3.19 5.81 -2.03
N ILE A 257 -2.59 6.71 -1.26
CA ILE A 257 -1.60 7.69 -1.72
C ILE A 257 -0.35 7.48 -0.89
N GLU A 258 0.72 6.98 -1.52
CA GLU A 258 1.90 6.42 -0.88
C GLU A 258 3.21 6.78 -1.60
N PRO A 259 3.51 8.06 -1.79
CA PRO A 259 4.69 8.46 -2.55
C PRO A 259 5.99 7.91 -1.94
N MET A 260 6.76 7.21 -2.76
CA MET A 260 8.11 6.78 -2.46
C MET A 260 9.11 7.77 -3.05
N ILE A 261 9.84 8.47 -2.18
CA ILE A 261 10.74 9.57 -2.55
C ILE A 261 12.18 9.21 -2.17
N ASN A 262 13.09 9.28 -3.16
CA ASN A 262 14.50 9.00 -2.98
C ASN A 262 15.31 10.29 -2.83
N ALA A 263 16.28 10.30 -1.91
CA ALA A 263 17.22 11.42 -1.75
C ALA A 263 18.18 11.55 -2.93
N GLY A 264 18.39 10.48 -3.70
CA GLY A 264 19.23 10.43 -4.88
C GLY A 264 18.42 10.18 -6.14
N ARG A 265 18.86 9.20 -6.94
CA ARG A 265 18.22 8.85 -8.21
C ARG A 265 17.01 7.94 -7.99
N ARG A 266 16.07 7.97 -8.95
CA ARG A 266 14.81 7.21 -8.87
C ARG A 266 14.94 5.70 -9.13
N GLU A 267 16.08 5.26 -9.73
CA GLU A 267 16.25 3.87 -10.14
C GLU A 267 16.30 2.94 -8.92
N ILE A 268 15.63 1.82 -9.06
CA ILE A 268 15.46 0.80 -8.03
C ILE A 268 16.38 -0.40 -8.27
N ARG A 269 16.50 -1.24 -7.25
CA ARG A 269 17.08 -2.59 -7.30
C ARG A 269 16.20 -3.55 -6.49
N GLU A 270 15.68 -4.58 -7.13
CA GLU A 270 15.05 -5.73 -6.48
C GLU A 270 16.13 -6.58 -5.80
N MET A 271 15.84 -7.04 -4.57
CA MET A 271 16.74 -7.91 -3.83
C MET A 271 16.43 -9.39 -4.10
N GLY A 272 17.39 -10.28 -3.76
CA GLY A 272 17.25 -11.71 -4.02
C GLY A 272 16.21 -12.44 -3.14
N ASP A 273 15.60 -11.76 -2.16
CA ASP A 273 14.51 -12.27 -1.35
C ASP A 273 13.14 -12.22 -2.08
N GLY A 274 13.11 -11.60 -3.27
CA GLY A 274 11.92 -11.50 -4.12
C GLY A 274 10.94 -10.41 -3.73
N TRP A 275 11.20 -9.63 -2.66
CA TRP A 275 10.31 -8.60 -2.16
C TRP A 275 10.98 -7.24 -1.92
N THR A 276 12.10 -7.24 -1.22
CA THR A 276 12.76 -6.00 -0.78
C THR A 276 13.23 -5.18 -1.98
N ILE A 277 12.77 -3.93 -2.03
CA ILE A 277 13.16 -2.95 -3.07
C ILE A 277 14.08 -1.91 -2.45
N LYS A 278 15.22 -1.66 -3.08
CA LYS A 278 16.19 -0.67 -2.63
C LYS A 278 16.48 0.39 -3.68
N THR A 279 16.96 1.54 -3.25
CA THR A 279 17.55 2.53 -4.15
C THR A 279 18.81 1.95 -4.80
N LYS A 280 18.95 2.16 -6.12
CA LYS A 280 20.10 1.61 -6.87
C LYS A 280 21.41 2.27 -6.47
N ASP A 281 21.37 3.54 -6.11
CA ASP A 281 22.51 4.36 -5.71
C ASP A 281 22.80 4.35 -4.21
N ARG A 282 22.01 3.59 -3.42
CA ARG A 282 22.08 3.49 -1.95
C ARG A 282 21.73 4.77 -1.21
N SER A 283 21.08 5.73 -1.86
CA SER A 283 20.55 6.92 -1.20
C SER A 283 19.39 6.56 -0.28
N LEU A 284 19.09 7.42 0.69
CA LEU A 284 17.92 7.25 1.55
C LEU A 284 16.64 7.32 0.72
N SER A 285 15.63 6.55 1.14
CA SER A 285 14.26 6.62 0.66
C SER A 285 13.31 6.85 1.81
N ALA A 286 12.18 7.50 1.55
CA ALA A 286 11.09 7.67 2.48
C ALA A 286 9.75 7.41 1.79
N GLN A 287 8.79 6.90 2.57
CA GLN A 287 7.41 6.67 2.16
C GLN A 287 6.48 7.07 3.30
N TRP A 288 5.40 7.76 2.98
CA TRP A 288 4.26 7.97 3.85
C TRP A 288 3.01 7.56 3.09
N GLU A 289 2.02 7.07 3.81
CA GLU A 289 0.83 6.57 3.14
C GLU A 289 -0.43 6.80 3.95
N HIS A 290 -1.50 7.10 3.22
CA HIS A 290 -2.86 7.06 3.71
C HIS A 290 -3.83 6.45 2.68
N THR A 291 -4.82 5.73 3.19
CA THR A 291 -6.02 5.36 2.44
C THR A 291 -7.02 6.52 2.45
N VAL A 292 -7.50 6.90 1.28
CA VAL A 292 -8.33 8.09 1.05
C VAL A 292 -9.62 7.72 0.33
N LEU A 293 -10.74 8.23 0.82
CA LEU A 293 -12.05 8.18 0.18
C LEU A 293 -12.31 9.49 -0.58
N VAL A 294 -12.75 9.39 -1.82
CA VAL A 294 -13.32 10.53 -2.57
C VAL A 294 -14.76 10.72 -2.08
N THR A 295 -15.04 11.85 -1.41
CA THR A 295 -16.40 12.22 -0.96
C THR A 295 -17.14 13.01 -2.05
N GLU A 296 -18.39 13.40 -1.82
CA GLU A 296 -19.17 14.21 -2.77
C GLU A 296 -18.54 15.60 -3.03
N THR A 297 -17.79 16.14 -2.08
CA THR A 297 -17.26 17.52 -2.15
C THR A 297 -15.73 17.63 -2.04
N GLY A 298 -15.04 16.53 -1.66
CA GLY A 298 -13.59 16.53 -1.40
C GLY A 298 -13.10 15.14 -1.07
N TYR A 299 -12.45 15.00 0.08
CA TYR A 299 -11.86 13.72 0.52
C TYR A 299 -12.10 13.46 2.02
N GLU A 300 -11.93 12.20 2.39
CA GLU A 300 -11.80 11.75 3.79
C GLU A 300 -10.59 10.82 3.89
N VAL A 301 -9.70 11.08 4.84
CA VAL A 301 -8.57 10.18 5.13
C VAL A 301 -9.06 9.13 6.14
N LEU A 302 -9.05 7.86 5.73
CA LEU A 302 -9.62 6.76 6.52
C LEU A 302 -8.65 6.19 7.55
N THR A 303 -7.36 6.50 7.42
CA THR A 303 -6.26 5.93 8.21
C THR A 303 -5.65 6.96 9.17
N LEU A 304 -6.51 7.69 9.89
CA LEU A 304 -6.09 8.60 10.95
C LEU A 304 -6.41 8.02 12.34
N SER A 305 -5.54 8.31 13.30
CA SER A 305 -5.64 7.96 14.71
C SER A 305 -5.18 9.12 15.59
N ALA A 306 -5.31 8.98 16.91
CA ALA A 306 -4.89 10.03 17.86
C ALA A 306 -3.40 10.38 17.79
N GLY A 307 -2.54 9.41 17.40
CA GLY A 307 -1.10 9.60 17.25
C GLY A 307 -0.66 9.95 15.83
N SER A 308 -1.58 10.12 14.87
CA SER A 308 -1.22 10.54 13.52
C SER A 308 -0.66 11.97 13.54
N PRO A 309 0.44 12.26 12.83
CA PRO A 309 0.93 13.63 12.69
C PRO A 309 -0.14 14.53 12.04
N PRO A 310 -0.27 15.80 12.45
CA PRO A 310 -1.21 16.71 11.81
C PRO A 310 -0.78 17.00 10.37
N PRO A 311 -1.73 17.27 9.45
CA PRO A 311 -1.38 17.72 8.10
C PRO A 311 -0.44 18.93 8.14
N PRO A 312 0.43 19.09 7.11
CA PRO A 312 1.25 20.29 6.98
C PRO A 312 0.40 21.57 7.04
N ALA A 313 0.92 22.63 7.66
CA ALA A 313 0.16 23.85 7.95
C ALA A 313 -0.40 24.56 6.69
N PHE A 314 0.15 24.27 5.50
CA PHE A 314 -0.33 24.83 4.24
C PHE A 314 -1.47 24.00 3.61
N ILE A 315 -1.84 22.86 4.19
CA ILE A 315 -2.98 22.05 3.76
C ILE A 315 -4.23 22.61 4.44
N THR A 316 -5.15 23.12 3.65
CA THR A 316 -6.47 23.53 4.15
C THR A 316 -7.34 22.26 4.29
N PRO A 317 -7.97 22.02 5.44
CA PRO A 317 -8.95 20.95 5.58
C PRO A 317 -10.06 21.07 4.53
N ALA A 318 -10.52 19.92 3.99
CA ALA A 318 -11.59 19.85 2.99
C ALA A 318 -12.96 20.18 3.58
#